data_da05ec3e63649d299742fd20ea23c003
#
_entry.id   da05ec3e63649d299742fd20ea23c003
#
_cell.length_a   1.000
_cell.length_b   1.000
_cell.length_c   1.000
_cell.angle_alpha   90.00
_cell.angle_beta   90.00
_cell.angle_gamma   90.00
#
_symmetry.space_group_name_H-M   'P 1'
#
loop_
_entity.id
_entity.type
_entity.pdbx_description
1 polymer ?
#
loop_
_entity_poly.entity_id
_entity_poly.type
_entity_poly.pdbx_seq_one_letter_code
_entity_poly.pdbx_strand_id
1 'polypeptide(L)'
;DYHRTLIEEGISGFKLDECDNSNISFASATWCFPDMAQFPSGIDGEKMHQVFGSLYVNAMDSIYREKNTRTYQDYRSSGMFMSSRNAVLYSDTYDPKEYIQALCNSAFGGLLWCPEVREAHSAEDFFHRLQTVILSPQAMVNAWYLQYAPWLQFDRGKNERGEFLPEAKRYEEYARTLINLRMQLIPYLYSAFYTYYKEGVPP
;
A
#
# COMPACT_ATOMS: atom_id res chain seq x y z
N ASP A 1 1.32 -17.39 16.50
CA ASP A 1 1.43 -18.77 16.01
C ASP A 1 0.85 -18.95 14.61
N TYR A 2 -0.37 -18.47 14.31
CA TYR A 2 -0.98 -18.63 13.00
C TYR A 2 -0.08 -18.14 11.83
N HIS A 3 0.45 -16.95 11.91
CA HIS A 3 1.34 -16.40 10.88
C HIS A 3 2.67 -17.16 10.73
N ARG A 4 3.15 -17.84 11.78
CA ARG A 4 4.36 -18.65 11.69
C ARG A 4 4.23 -19.76 10.66
N THR A 5 3.09 -20.43 10.63
CA THR A 5 2.81 -21.49 9.66
C THR A 5 2.87 -20.94 8.23
N LEU A 6 2.24 -19.79 7.97
CA LEU A 6 2.25 -19.14 6.66
C LEU A 6 3.66 -18.73 6.23
N ILE A 7 4.47 -18.21 7.18
CA ILE A 7 5.87 -17.85 6.92
C ILE A 7 6.71 -19.11 6.63
N GLU A 8 6.42 -20.22 7.29
CA GLU A 8 7.06 -21.52 7.02
C GLU A 8 6.72 -22.09 5.66
N GLU A 9 5.53 -21.79 5.16
CA GLU A 9 5.11 -22.12 3.80
C GLU A 9 5.71 -21.21 2.73
N GLY A 10 6.44 -20.13 3.11
CA GLY A 10 7.18 -19.28 2.20
C GLY A 10 6.61 -17.86 2.03
N ILE A 11 5.61 -17.44 2.81
CA ILE A 11 5.12 -16.07 2.77
C ILE A 11 6.22 -15.14 3.27
N SER A 12 6.59 -14.14 2.46
CA SER A 12 7.71 -13.22 2.73
C SER A 12 7.31 -11.85 3.26
N GLY A 13 6.02 -11.52 3.27
CA GLY A 13 5.48 -10.25 3.78
C GLY A 13 3.96 -10.26 3.87
N PHE A 14 3.40 -9.28 4.54
CA PHE A 14 1.95 -9.17 4.77
C PHE A 14 1.46 -7.74 4.57
N LYS A 15 0.24 -7.61 4.09
CA LYS A 15 -0.56 -6.40 4.23
C LYS A 15 -1.29 -6.46 5.56
N LEU A 16 -0.97 -5.56 6.48
CA LEU A 16 -1.54 -5.45 7.82
C LEU A 16 -2.63 -4.38 7.78
N ASP A 17 -3.84 -4.81 7.46
CA ASP A 17 -4.97 -3.95 7.15
C ASP A 17 -5.88 -3.67 8.35
N GLU A 18 -6.82 -2.76 8.19
CA GLU A 18 -8.01 -2.54 9.02
C GLU A 18 -7.74 -2.17 10.48
N CYS A 19 -6.76 -1.31 10.75
CA CYS A 19 -6.47 -0.81 12.09
C CYS A 19 -6.55 0.72 12.19
N ASP A 20 -7.10 1.40 11.20
CA ASP A 20 -7.09 2.85 11.06
C ASP A 20 -8.44 3.53 11.34
N ASN A 21 -9.48 2.78 11.64
CA ASN A 21 -10.81 3.33 11.83
C ASN A 21 -11.21 3.41 13.30
N SER A 22 -11.34 4.62 13.82
CA SER A 22 -11.84 4.93 15.17
C SER A 22 -13.32 5.31 15.20
N ASN A 23 -14.06 5.14 14.11
CA ASN A 23 -15.40 5.66 13.99
C ASN A 23 -16.38 5.01 14.99
N ILE A 24 -16.89 5.83 15.90
CA ILE A 24 -17.86 5.44 16.94
C ILE A 24 -19.29 5.40 16.39
N SER A 25 -19.50 5.82 15.16
CA SER A 25 -20.84 5.90 14.58
C SER A 25 -21.44 4.51 14.38
N PHE A 26 -22.56 4.27 15.02
CA PHE A 26 -23.33 3.03 14.90
C PHE A 26 -23.86 2.74 13.48
N ALA A 27 -23.71 3.67 12.57
CA ALA A 27 -24.20 3.57 11.18
C ALA A 27 -23.15 3.11 10.18
N SER A 28 -21.88 3.07 10.55
CA SER A 28 -20.81 2.58 9.69
C SER A 28 -20.11 1.37 10.29
N ALA A 29 -19.80 0.39 9.46
CA ALA A 29 -18.95 -0.71 9.86
C ALA A 29 -17.62 -0.15 10.37
N THR A 30 -17.32 -0.43 11.63
CA THR A 30 -16.02 -0.13 12.21
C THR A 30 -15.09 -1.29 11.91
N TRP A 31 -14.04 -1.02 11.16
CA TRP A 31 -13.02 -2.01 10.80
C TRP A 31 -12.01 -2.27 11.93
N CYS A 32 -12.16 -1.58 13.03
CA CYS A 32 -11.27 -1.69 14.18
C CYS A 32 -12.06 -1.62 15.50
N PHE A 33 -11.52 -0.99 16.49
CA PHE A 33 -12.10 -0.84 17.83
C PHE A 33 -12.43 0.64 18.10
N PRO A 34 -13.45 0.93 18.95
CA PRO A 34 -13.80 2.31 19.29
C PRO A 34 -12.74 2.96 20.21
N ASP A 35 -12.68 4.28 20.21
CA ASP A 35 -11.75 5.06 21.05
C ASP A 35 -11.87 4.78 22.53
N MET A 36 -13.07 4.42 22.99
CA MET A 36 -13.35 4.06 24.39
C MET A 36 -12.95 2.62 24.75
N ALA A 37 -12.43 1.83 23.83
CA ALA A 37 -12.01 0.46 24.12
C ALA A 37 -10.90 0.45 25.18
N GLN A 38 -10.93 -0.54 26.04
CA GLN A 38 -9.93 -0.76 27.09
C GLN A 38 -9.12 -2.00 26.77
N PHE A 39 -7.82 -1.89 26.83
CA PHE A 39 -6.91 -2.99 26.56
C PHE A 39 -6.25 -3.49 27.86
N PRO A 40 -5.87 -4.76 27.97
CA PRO A 40 -5.17 -5.29 29.14
C PRO A 40 -3.87 -4.56 29.48
N SER A 41 -3.27 -3.87 28.50
CA SER A 41 -2.08 -3.04 28.69
C SER A 41 -2.35 -1.73 29.46
N GLY A 42 -3.61 -1.39 29.71
CA GLY A 42 -4.02 -0.11 30.29
C GLY A 42 -4.09 1.04 29.27
N ILE A 43 -3.82 0.77 27.99
CA ILE A 43 -3.97 1.74 26.90
C ILE A 43 -5.45 1.78 26.51
N ASP A 44 -6.00 3.00 26.33
CA ASP A 44 -7.33 3.20 25.75
C ASP A 44 -7.33 3.07 24.24
N GLY A 45 -8.52 3.02 23.62
CA GLY A 45 -8.65 2.89 22.18
C GLY A 45 -8.05 4.03 21.40
N GLU A 46 -8.19 5.27 21.87
CA GLU A 46 -7.63 6.45 21.20
C GLU A 46 -6.09 6.36 21.07
N LYS A 47 -5.41 6.02 22.15
CA LYS A 47 -3.95 5.82 22.11
C LYS A 47 -3.58 4.54 21.34
N MET A 48 -4.37 3.51 21.45
CA MET A 48 -4.11 2.25 20.73
C MET A 48 -4.13 2.46 19.21
N HIS A 49 -5.01 3.29 18.66
CA HIS A 49 -5.00 3.64 17.25
C HIS A 49 -3.66 4.21 16.78
N GLN A 50 -2.97 4.97 17.63
CA GLN A 50 -1.67 5.56 17.30
C GLN A 50 -0.52 4.56 17.29
N VAL A 51 -0.64 3.45 18.00
CA VAL A 51 0.45 2.47 18.16
C VAL A 51 0.14 1.09 17.60
N PHE A 52 -1.12 0.80 17.28
CA PHE A 52 -1.55 -0.53 16.84
C PHE A 52 -0.76 -1.03 15.62
N GLY A 53 -0.64 -0.22 14.57
CA GLY A 53 0.13 -0.58 13.38
C GLY A 53 1.59 -0.90 13.71
N SER A 54 2.22 -0.13 14.58
CA SER A 54 3.61 -0.38 14.98
C SER A 54 3.76 -1.65 15.82
N LEU A 55 2.80 -1.94 16.69
CA LEU A 55 2.77 -3.19 17.46
C LEU A 55 2.59 -4.39 16.54
N TYR A 56 1.71 -4.26 15.55
CA TYR A 56 1.45 -5.33 14.60
C TYR A 56 2.68 -5.59 13.71
N VAL A 57 3.28 -4.55 13.13
CA VAL A 57 4.53 -4.66 12.35
C VAL A 57 5.63 -5.30 13.20
N ASN A 58 5.82 -4.88 14.45
CA ASN A 58 6.81 -5.45 15.36
C ASN A 58 6.58 -6.95 15.61
N ALA A 59 5.33 -7.35 15.83
CA ALA A 59 4.98 -8.74 16.03
C ALA A 59 5.32 -9.59 14.80
N MET A 60 5.07 -9.08 13.61
CA MET A 60 5.42 -9.77 12.37
C MET A 60 6.93 -9.79 12.12
N ASP A 61 7.60 -8.66 12.26
CA ASP A 61 9.06 -8.55 12.12
C ASP A 61 9.82 -9.50 13.06
N SER A 62 9.33 -9.69 14.28
CA SER A 62 9.97 -10.58 15.24
C SER A 62 10.06 -12.02 14.72
N ILE A 63 9.03 -12.50 14.04
CA ILE A 63 9.01 -13.86 13.48
C ILE A 63 10.05 -14.01 12.37
N TYR A 64 10.14 -13.00 11.49
CA TYR A 64 11.13 -13.03 10.41
C TYR A 64 12.57 -12.90 10.93
N ARG A 65 12.79 -12.08 11.96
CA ARG A 65 14.11 -11.96 12.62
C ARG A 65 14.56 -13.26 13.27
N GLU A 66 13.65 -13.97 13.97
CA GLU A 66 13.94 -15.29 14.53
C GLU A 66 14.42 -16.28 13.46
N LYS A 67 13.87 -16.16 12.25
CA LYS A 67 14.23 -16.99 11.09
C LYS A 67 15.43 -16.44 10.30
N ASN A 68 15.99 -15.30 10.69
CA ASN A 68 17.04 -14.59 9.95
C ASN A 68 16.67 -14.36 8.47
N THR A 69 15.40 -14.04 8.19
CA THR A 69 14.89 -13.75 6.85
C THR A 69 14.45 -12.31 6.74
N ARG A 70 14.57 -11.75 5.54
CA ARG A 70 14.07 -10.41 5.23
C ARG A 70 12.57 -10.46 5.08
N THR A 71 11.90 -9.37 5.44
CA THR A 71 10.47 -9.20 5.26
C THR A 71 10.15 -7.82 4.73
N TYR A 72 8.92 -7.70 4.28
CA TYR A 72 8.30 -6.47 3.84
C TYR A 72 6.86 -6.46 4.36
N GLN A 73 6.44 -5.35 4.92
CA GLN A 73 5.09 -5.18 5.48
C GLN A 73 4.44 -3.93 4.91
N ASP A 74 3.20 -4.05 4.48
CA ASP A 74 2.29 -2.90 4.33
C ASP A 74 1.47 -2.75 5.60
N TYR A 75 1.29 -1.52 6.08
CA TYR A 75 0.48 -1.25 7.27
C TYR A 75 -0.46 -0.07 7.04
N ARG A 76 -1.62 -0.06 7.70
CA ARG A 76 -2.61 1.00 7.49
C ARG A 76 -2.51 2.13 8.49
N SER A 77 -2.43 1.89 9.74
CA SER A 77 -2.51 2.93 10.75
C SER A 77 -1.32 2.93 11.67
N SER A 78 -0.69 4.07 11.79
CA SER A 78 0.23 4.36 12.90
C SER A 78 0.66 5.82 12.94
N GLY A 79 1.18 6.25 14.09
CA GLY A 79 1.83 7.54 14.26
C GLY A 79 3.28 7.54 13.74
N MET A 80 4.00 8.63 14.07
CA MET A 80 5.36 8.92 13.59
C MET A 80 6.42 7.85 13.89
N PHE A 81 6.18 6.96 14.84
CA PHE A 81 7.14 5.93 15.23
C PHE A 81 7.39 4.87 14.14
N MET A 82 6.65 4.92 13.06
CA MET A 82 6.81 3.98 11.94
C MET A 82 7.97 4.31 11.02
N SER A 83 8.52 5.51 11.05
CA SER A 83 9.68 5.91 10.23
C SER A 83 10.93 5.05 10.47
N SER A 84 11.04 4.40 11.62
CA SER A 84 12.14 3.49 11.95
C SER A 84 11.88 2.01 11.61
N ARG A 85 10.77 1.71 10.96
CA ARG A 85 10.35 0.34 10.66
C ARG A 85 10.52 -0.01 9.19
N ASN A 86 10.78 -1.28 8.91
CA ASN A 86 10.82 -1.81 7.55
C ASN A 86 9.40 -2.07 7.01
N ALA A 87 8.61 -1.02 6.93
CA ALA A 87 7.22 -1.10 6.54
C ALA A 87 6.81 0.14 5.74
N VAL A 88 5.80 -0.02 4.90
CA VAL A 88 5.27 1.04 4.04
C VAL A 88 3.84 1.33 4.44
N LEU A 89 3.50 2.59 4.63
CA LEU A 89 2.14 3.03 4.89
C LEU A 89 1.29 2.84 3.64
N TYR A 90 0.20 2.13 3.80
CA TYR A 90 -0.80 1.90 2.78
C TYR A 90 -2.08 2.67 3.12
N SER A 91 -2.73 3.24 2.12
CA SER A 91 -4.03 3.89 2.28
C SER A 91 -4.88 3.78 1.02
N ASP A 92 -6.21 3.86 1.20
CA ASP A 92 -7.19 3.87 0.11
C ASP A 92 -7.28 5.26 -0.54
N THR A 93 -6.20 5.74 -1.13
CA THR A 93 -6.14 7.04 -1.79
C THR A 93 -5.92 6.83 -3.27
N TYR A 94 -6.89 7.21 -4.09
CA TYR A 94 -6.92 6.87 -5.52
C TYR A 94 -6.86 8.08 -6.45
N ASP A 95 -7.19 9.28 -5.97
CA ASP A 95 -7.05 10.50 -6.75
C ASP A 95 -5.58 10.87 -6.97
N PRO A 96 -5.14 11.15 -8.21
CA PRO A 96 -3.72 11.43 -8.48
C PRO A 96 -3.15 12.63 -7.72
N LYS A 97 -3.96 13.67 -7.48
CA LYS A 97 -3.53 14.84 -6.70
C LYS A 97 -3.33 14.49 -5.23
N GLU A 98 -4.27 13.76 -4.66
CA GLU A 98 -4.17 13.26 -3.28
C GLU A 98 -2.98 12.31 -3.14
N TYR A 99 -2.69 11.48 -4.14
CA TYR A 99 -1.51 10.63 -4.17
C TYR A 99 -0.22 11.44 -4.01
N ILE A 100 -0.05 12.46 -4.83
CA ILE A 100 1.16 13.28 -4.82
C ILE A 100 1.29 14.00 -3.48
N GLN A 101 0.21 14.55 -2.95
CA GLN A 101 0.20 15.22 -1.65
C GLN A 101 0.55 14.26 -0.50
N ALA A 102 -0.06 13.08 -0.47
CA ALA A 102 0.22 12.08 0.55
C ALA A 102 1.65 11.55 0.46
N LEU A 103 2.17 11.33 -0.74
CA LEU A 103 3.54 10.91 -0.98
C LEU A 103 4.54 11.94 -0.45
N CYS A 104 4.37 13.23 -0.79
CA CYS A 104 5.23 14.31 -0.31
C CYS A 104 5.13 14.47 1.21
N ASN A 105 3.92 14.49 1.77
CA ASN A 105 3.72 14.66 3.22
C ASN A 105 4.33 13.51 4.00
N SER A 106 4.16 12.28 3.54
CA SER A 106 4.75 11.10 4.16
C SER A 106 6.28 11.14 4.10
N ALA A 107 6.84 11.54 2.96
CA ALA A 107 8.29 11.69 2.80
C ALA A 107 8.86 12.73 3.79
N PHE A 108 8.22 13.89 3.95
CA PHE A 108 8.62 14.88 4.95
C PHE A 108 8.52 14.35 6.39
N GLY A 109 7.60 13.44 6.67
CA GLY A 109 7.49 12.73 7.94
C GLY A 109 8.49 11.57 8.11
N GLY A 110 9.33 11.31 7.12
CA GLY A 110 10.24 10.16 7.12
C GLY A 110 9.54 8.83 6.92
N LEU A 111 8.31 8.83 6.41
CA LEU A 111 7.52 7.63 6.17
C LEU A 111 7.56 7.23 4.69
N LEU A 112 7.70 5.95 4.45
CA LEU A 112 7.43 5.38 3.13
C LEU A 112 5.92 5.24 2.97
N TRP A 113 5.38 5.72 1.85
CA TRP A 113 3.96 5.60 1.54
C TRP A 113 3.77 5.01 0.15
N CYS A 114 2.77 4.15 0.02
CA CYS A 114 2.43 3.48 -1.22
C CYS A 114 0.98 3.76 -1.61
N PRO A 115 0.76 4.51 -2.69
CA PRO A 115 -0.54 4.52 -3.34
C PRO A 115 -0.74 3.24 -4.13
N GLU A 116 -1.98 2.96 -4.48
CA GLU A 116 -2.29 1.86 -5.39
C GLU A 116 -3.12 2.31 -6.59
N VAL A 117 -2.94 1.63 -7.71
CA VAL A 117 -3.91 1.66 -8.79
C VAL A 117 -4.91 0.55 -8.56
N ARG A 118 -6.17 0.89 -8.41
CA ARG A 118 -7.26 -0.06 -8.29
C ARG A 118 -8.19 0.07 -9.49
N GLU A 119 -9.36 0.60 -9.31
CA GLU A 119 -10.27 0.94 -10.39
C GLU A 119 -9.98 2.33 -10.94
N ALA A 120 -10.31 2.56 -12.19
CA ALA A 120 -10.21 3.87 -12.83
C ALA A 120 -11.46 4.11 -13.69
N HIS A 121 -11.87 5.38 -13.81
CA HIS A 121 -13.09 5.75 -14.52
C HIS A 121 -12.86 5.95 -16.03
N SER A 122 -11.64 6.23 -16.41
CA SER A 122 -11.24 6.42 -17.80
C SER A 122 -9.80 5.99 -18.03
N ALA A 123 -9.39 5.91 -19.29
CA ALA A 123 -8.01 5.66 -19.66
C ALA A 123 -7.07 6.74 -19.10
N GLU A 124 -7.47 8.00 -19.19
CA GLU A 124 -6.69 9.12 -18.66
C GLU A 124 -6.49 9.01 -17.16
N ASP A 125 -7.56 8.77 -16.39
CA ASP A 125 -7.51 8.58 -14.94
C ASP A 125 -6.59 7.40 -14.57
N PHE A 126 -6.73 6.27 -15.27
CA PHE A 126 -5.86 5.12 -15.07
C PHE A 126 -4.38 5.45 -15.27
N PHE A 127 -4.04 6.12 -16.37
CA PHE A 127 -2.65 6.42 -16.67
C PHE A 127 -2.05 7.47 -15.74
N HIS A 128 -2.83 8.46 -15.28
CA HIS A 128 -2.38 9.39 -14.24
C HIS A 128 -2.06 8.66 -12.94
N ARG A 129 -2.92 7.75 -12.50
CA ARG A 129 -2.68 6.92 -11.31
C ARG A 129 -1.46 6.03 -11.49
N LEU A 130 -1.35 5.36 -12.63
CA LEU A 130 -0.22 4.49 -12.92
C LEU A 130 1.11 5.24 -12.94
N GLN A 131 1.17 6.43 -13.56
CA GLN A 131 2.36 7.28 -13.59
C GLN A 131 2.82 7.65 -12.18
N THR A 132 1.90 8.01 -11.29
CA THR A 132 2.22 8.33 -9.90
C THR A 132 2.76 7.10 -9.16
N VAL A 133 2.08 5.96 -9.32
CA VAL A 133 2.44 4.71 -8.64
C VAL A 133 3.81 4.19 -9.06
N ILE A 134 4.15 4.22 -10.35
CA ILE A 134 5.45 3.72 -10.83
C ILE A 134 6.64 4.56 -10.32
N LEU A 135 6.41 5.80 -9.92
CA LEU A 135 7.44 6.70 -9.37
C LEU A 135 7.44 6.71 -7.83
N SER A 136 6.49 6.06 -7.18
CA SER A 136 6.42 5.96 -5.71
C SER A 136 7.43 4.94 -5.17
N PRO A 137 7.73 4.97 -3.86
CA PRO A 137 8.62 3.98 -3.24
C PRO A 137 8.21 2.53 -3.55
N GLN A 138 6.94 2.24 -3.46
CA GLN A 138 6.36 0.95 -3.87
C GLN A 138 5.36 1.18 -5.01
N ALA A 139 5.36 0.32 -5.99
CA ALA A 139 4.38 0.34 -7.07
C ALA A 139 3.38 -0.82 -6.89
N MET A 140 2.16 -0.49 -6.55
CA MET A 140 1.10 -1.47 -6.35
C MET A 140 -0.02 -1.28 -7.38
N VAL A 141 -0.40 -2.37 -8.04
CA VAL A 141 -1.59 -2.44 -8.87
C VAL A 141 -2.51 -3.49 -8.25
N ASN A 142 -3.58 -3.01 -7.64
CA ASN A 142 -4.54 -3.86 -6.96
C ASN A 142 -5.69 -4.18 -7.91
N ALA A 143 -5.96 -5.47 -8.08
CA ALA A 143 -7.02 -5.95 -8.96
C ALA A 143 -8.20 -6.58 -8.18
N TRP A 144 -8.33 -6.31 -6.90
CA TRP A 144 -9.28 -6.99 -6.02
C TRP A 144 -10.74 -6.94 -6.53
N TYR A 145 -11.22 -5.75 -6.88
CA TYR A 145 -12.60 -5.59 -7.36
C TYR A 145 -12.70 -5.67 -8.88
N LEU A 146 -11.60 -5.95 -9.54
CA LEU A 146 -11.53 -5.87 -10.99
C LEU A 146 -11.70 -7.26 -11.60
N GLN A 147 -12.64 -7.37 -12.51
CA GLN A 147 -12.84 -8.57 -13.31
C GLN A 147 -11.70 -8.81 -14.31
N TYR A 148 -11.07 -7.73 -14.75
CA TYR A 148 -9.97 -7.72 -15.73
C TYR A 148 -8.81 -6.89 -15.20
N ALA A 149 -7.67 -6.96 -15.87
CA ALA A 149 -6.55 -6.07 -15.58
C ALA A 149 -6.98 -4.58 -15.65
N PRO A 150 -6.41 -3.70 -14.80
CA PRO A 150 -6.85 -2.30 -14.72
C PRO A 150 -6.91 -1.57 -16.07
N TRP A 151 -5.96 -1.82 -16.96
CA TRP A 151 -5.91 -1.24 -18.30
C TRP A 151 -6.97 -1.78 -19.28
N LEU A 152 -7.83 -2.70 -18.85
CA LEU A 152 -8.90 -3.29 -19.65
C LEU A 152 -10.29 -2.97 -19.10
N GLN A 153 -10.42 -2.18 -18.04
CA GLN A 153 -11.68 -2.05 -17.34
C GLN A 153 -12.41 -0.72 -17.50
N PHE A 154 -11.69 0.34 -17.81
CA PHE A 154 -12.34 1.63 -18.11
C PHE A 154 -13.08 1.56 -19.44
N ASP A 155 -14.14 2.35 -19.54
CA ASP A 155 -15.08 2.36 -20.69
C ASP A 155 -15.62 0.95 -21.03
N ARG A 156 -15.72 0.12 -20.00
CA ARG A 156 -16.12 -1.29 -20.09
C ARG A 156 -15.25 -2.17 -21.00
N GLY A 157 -14.19 -1.66 -21.60
CA GLY A 157 -13.16 -2.37 -22.36
C GLY A 157 -13.65 -3.37 -23.44
N LYS A 158 -14.97 -3.60 -23.47
CA LYS A 158 -15.64 -4.57 -24.33
C LYS A 158 -16.85 -3.95 -25.00
N ASN A 159 -17.12 -4.36 -26.24
CA ASN A 159 -18.35 -4.07 -26.93
C ASN A 159 -19.53 -4.92 -26.40
N GLU A 160 -20.73 -4.70 -26.96
CA GLU A 160 -21.96 -5.44 -26.59
C GLU A 160 -21.83 -6.96 -26.79
N ARG A 161 -20.90 -7.41 -27.59
CA ARG A 161 -20.62 -8.85 -27.86
C ARG A 161 -19.60 -9.44 -26.88
N GLY A 162 -19.08 -8.64 -25.95
CA GLY A 162 -18.05 -9.08 -25.00
C GLY A 162 -16.62 -9.14 -25.57
N GLU A 163 -16.39 -8.59 -26.77
CA GLU A 163 -15.08 -8.50 -27.39
C GLU A 163 -14.37 -7.24 -26.90
N PHE A 164 -13.07 -7.32 -26.64
CA PHE A 164 -12.28 -6.16 -26.26
C PHE A 164 -12.25 -5.13 -27.40
N LEU A 165 -12.39 -3.85 -27.00
CA LEU A 165 -12.24 -2.74 -27.94
C LEU A 165 -10.80 -2.70 -28.48
N PRO A 166 -10.60 -2.27 -29.74
CA PRO A 166 -9.25 -2.22 -30.34
C PRO A 166 -8.24 -1.43 -29.49
N GLU A 167 -8.70 -0.39 -28.82
CA GLU A 167 -7.91 0.46 -27.93
C GLU A 167 -7.36 -0.30 -26.72
N ALA A 168 -8.01 -1.36 -26.27
CA ALA A 168 -7.57 -2.15 -25.12
C ALA A 168 -6.13 -2.64 -25.27
N LYS A 169 -5.74 -3.08 -26.46
CA LYS A 169 -4.37 -3.49 -26.75
C LYS A 169 -3.38 -2.32 -26.64
N ARG A 170 -3.76 -1.14 -27.12
CA ARG A 170 -2.94 0.07 -27.03
C ARG A 170 -2.76 0.50 -25.57
N TYR A 171 -3.79 0.37 -24.74
CA TYR A 171 -3.71 0.68 -23.32
C TYR A 171 -2.78 -0.30 -22.58
N GLU A 172 -2.85 -1.59 -22.92
CA GLU A 172 -1.91 -2.57 -22.37
C GLU A 172 -0.45 -2.24 -22.76
N GLU A 173 -0.20 -1.92 -24.02
CA GLU A 173 1.14 -1.57 -24.50
C GLU A 173 1.68 -0.31 -23.79
N TYR A 174 0.83 0.68 -23.55
CA TYR A 174 1.21 1.90 -22.83
C TYR A 174 1.46 1.63 -21.33
N ALA A 175 0.60 0.86 -20.68
CA ALA A 175 0.81 0.43 -19.30
C ALA A 175 2.13 -0.35 -19.16
N ARG A 176 2.40 -1.26 -20.09
CA ARG A 176 3.67 -2.01 -20.14
C ARG A 176 4.89 -1.10 -20.27
N THR A 177 4.80 -0.04 -21.07
CA THR A 177 5.87 0.95 -21.22
C THR A 177 6.15 1.65 -19.88
N LEU A 178 5.12 2.07 -19.16
CA LEU A 178 5.26 2.69 -17.84
C LEU A 178 5.83 1.70 -16.80
N ILE A 179 5.36 0.47 -16.78
CA ILE A 179 5.88 -0.56 -15.88
C ILE A 179 7.36 -0.87 -16.19
N ASN A 180 7.74 -0.92 -17.47
CA ASN A 180 9.14 -1.10 -17.87
C ASN A 180 10.00 0.09 -17.40
N LEU A 181 9.49 1.31 -17.43
CA LEU A 181 10.18 2.47 -16.85
C LEU A 181 10.44 2.23 -15.35
N ARG A 182 9.46 1.75 -14.61
CA ARG A 182 9.65 1.37 -13.19
C ARG A 182 10.78 0.34 -13.02
N MET A 183 10.81 -0.68 -13.87
CA MET A 183 11.86 -1.70 -13.81
C MET A 183 13.25 -1.12 -14.07
N GLN A 184 13.37 -0.15 -14.97
CA GLN A 184 14.62 0.57 -15.20
C GLN A 184 15.04 1.45 -14.02
N LEU A 185 14.09 1.95 -13.23
CA LEU A 185 14.35 2.76 -12.05
C LEU A 185 14.79 1.95 -10.82
N ILE A 186 14.67 0.62 -10.83
CA ILE A 186 14.99 -0.23 -9.67
C ILE A 186 16.41 0.01 -9.13
N PRO A 187 17.47 0.11 -9.93
CA PRO A 187 18.82 0.38 -9.42
C PRO A 187 18.93 1.73 -8.71
N TYR A 188 18.27 2.76 -9.25
CA TYR A 188 18.17 4.07 -8.60
C TYR A 188 17.44 3.98 -7.27
N LEU A 189 16.25 3.38 -7.26
CA LEU A 189 15.45 3.21 -6.07
C LEU A 189 16.19 2.40 -5.01
N TYR A 190 16.89 1.35 -5.39
CA TYR A 190 17.71 0.58 -4.46
C TYR A 190 18.76 1.45 -3.75
N SER A 191 19.42 2.34 -4.49
CA SER A 191 20.38 3.29 -3.93
C SER A 191 19.70 4.32 -3.04
N ALA A 192 18.54 4.84 -3.42
CA ALA A 192 17.76 5.77 -2.63
C ALA A 192 17.26 5.13 -1.33
N PHE A 193 16.81 3.87 -1.36
CA PHE A 193 16.48 3.11 -0.16
C PHE A 193 17.68 2.88 0.77
N TYR A 194 18.88 2.73 0.22
CA TYR A 194 20.08 2.67 1.04
C TYR A 194 20.33 4.00 1.77
N THR A 195 20.15 5.14 1.11
CA THR A 195 20.22 6.47 1.73
C THR A 195 19.15 6.61 2.81
N TYR A 196 17.92 6.17 2.54
CA TYR A 196 16.87 6.14 3.55
C TYR A 196 17.24 5.32 4.77
N TYR A 197 17.79 4.14 4.58
CA TYR A 197 18.24 3.28 5.67
C TYR A 197 19.38 3.92 6.50
N LYS A 198 20.27 4.66 5.89
CA LYS A 198 21.45 5.26 6.55
C LYS A 198 21.15 6.62 7.18
N GLU A 199 20.36 7.43 6.51
CA GLU A 199 20.23 8.86 6.79
C GLU A 199 18.78 9.27 7.13
N GLY A 200 17.81 8.38 6.95
CA GLY A 200 16.40 8.65 7.17
C GLY A 200 15.77 9.51 6.08
N VAL A 201 16.44 9.70 4.95
CA VAL A 201 15.92 10.49 3.82
C VAL A 201 15.16 9.56 2.88
N PRO A 202 13.81 9.67 2.77
CA PRO A 202 13.00 8.83 1.90
C PRO A 202 13.39 8.96 0.42
N PRO A 203 13.25 7.87 -0.34
CA PRO A 203 13.53 7.87 -1.77
C PRO A 203 12.53 8.69 -2.57
#